data_7777bda4e429a24be2c6a16e0c7f4483
#
_entry.id   7777bda4e429a24be2c6a16e0c7f4483
#
_cell.length_a   1.000
_cell.length_b   1.000
_cell.length_c   1.000
_cell.angle_alpha   90.00
_cell.angle_beta   90.00
_cell.angle_gamma   90.00
#
_symmetry.space_group_name_H-M   'P 1'
#
loop_
_entity.id
_entity.type
_entity.pdbx_description
1 polymer ?
#
loop_
_entity_poly.entity_id
_entity_poly.type
_entity_poly.pdbx_seq_one_letter_code
_entity_poly.pdbx_strand_id
1 'polypeptide(L)'
;MYHFAPVNTFYDVEEFINREIDNERTVTIPEEDLLASNSLNSEQKNAYDLILQTLLSNESGAFFIDGPAGTGKTFLYKALLATIRSKNMIALATASSGVAASILPGGRTAHSRFKIPLNVDKDSTYNVIKQGSLAKLLRLAKLIIWDEAPMSTKYSIEALDKMLRDINDIDLPFGGKIIVFGGDFRQVLPVIRKSTKEQQIDASLASSYVWSILKKIKLTENMRARLDLDFSRYLIEVGNGNAPITIDENIKIPEQMIIHYNNEVESLNSLLDAVYGNMSNYSNNLTEMANRAVLTPKNRSVDEINAILIDRLPGDIVRYYSFDETVDVSEQGYGRFFKYINTERIATV
;
A
#
# COMPACT_ATOMS: atom_id res chain seq x y z
N MET A 1 -0.37 -4.97 -48.53
CA MET A 1 -1.50 -4.06 -48.17
C MET A 1 -2.36 -4.83 -47.20
N TYR A 2 -2.19 -4.62 -45.89
CA TYR A 2 -3.01 -5.30 -44.88
C TYR A 2 -4.29 -4.49 -44.66
N HIS A 3 -5.45 -5.08 -45.01
CA HIS A 3 -6.76 -4.52 -44.67
C HIS A 3 -7.02 -4.78 -43.19
N PHE A 4 -6.98 -3.72 -42.38
CA PHE A 4 -7.57 -3.77 -41.05
C PHE A 4 -9.11 -3.75 -41.19
N ALA A 5 -9.76 -4.74 -40.63
CA ALA A 5 -11.23 -4.71 -40.50
C ALA A 5 -11.62 -3.52 -39.61
N PRO A 6 -12.70 -2.80 -39.93
CA PRO A 6 -13.18 -1.73 -39.06
C PRO A 6 -13.58 -2.32 -37.71
N VAL A 7 -12.93 -1.86 -36.65
CA VAL A 7 -13.29 -2.20 -35.28
C VAL A 7 -14.67 -1.64 -35.01
N ASN A 8 -15.58 -2.49 -34.59
CA ASN A 8 -16.97 -2.14 -34.32
C ASN A 8 -17.01 -1.46 -32.93
N THR A 9 -16.73 -0.15 -32.89
CA THR A 9 -16.40 0.67 -31.72
C THR A 9 -17.45 0.68 -30.59
N PHE A 10 -18.69 0.27 -30.86
CA PHE A 10 -19.74 0.26 -29.83
C PHE A 10 -19.76 -1.03 -28.98
N TYR A 11 -19.45 -2.17 -29.54
CA TYR A 11 -19.37 -3.45 -28.79
C TYR A 11 -18.14 -3.49 -27.91
N ASP A 12 -17.00 -2.95 -28.36
CA ASP A 12 -15.74 -2.92 -27.62
C ASP A 12 -15.80 -2.06 -26.36
N VAL A 13 -16.58 -0.97 -26.37
CA VAL A 13 -16.68 -0.06 -25.19
C VAL A 13 -17.49 -0.68 -24.06
N GLU A 14 -18.61 -1.38 -24.36
CA GLU A 14 -19.39 -2.06 -23.32
C GLU A 14 -18.66 -3.26 -22.74
N GLU A 15 -17.95 -4.00 -23.55
CA GLU A 15 -17.09 -5.12 -23.12
C GLU A 15 -15.94 -4.62 -22.24
N PHE A 16 -15.30 -3.53 -22.59
CA PHE A 16 -14.25 -2.90 -21.78
C PHE A 16 -14.79 -2.34 -20.44
N ILE A 17 -15.97 -1.73 -20.46
CA ILE A 17 -16.65 -1.23 -19.24
C ILE A 17 -16.96 -2.37 -18.28
N ASN A 18 -17.41 -3.50 -18.77
CA ASN A 18 -17.74 -4.66 -17.94
C ASN A 18 -16.48 -5.35 -17.40
N ARG A 19 -15.39 -5.38 -18.16
CA ARG A 19 -14.14 -6.04 -17.78
C ARG A 19 -13.56 -5.57 -16.45
N GLU A 20 -13.55 -4.26 -16.15
CA GLU A 20 -13.07 -3.76 -14.85
C GLU A 20 -13.97 -4.22 -13.69
N ILE A 21 -15.29 -4.24 -13.91
CA ILE A 21 -16.25 -4.71 -12.91
C ILE A 21 -16.12 -6.21 -12.70
N ASP A 22 -15.98 -6.97 -13.79
CA ASP A 22 -15.83 -8.42 -13.74
C ASP A 22 -14.51 -8.82 -13.09
N ASN A 23 -13.43 -8.10 -13.37
CA ASN A 23 -12.15 -8.29 -12.67
C ASN A 23 -12.28 -8.12 -11.14
N GLU A 24 -13.08 -7.16 -10.66
CA GLU A 24 -13.30 -7.00 -9.21
C GLU A 24 -14.21 -8.08 -8.63
N ARG A 25 -15.16 -8.61 -9.41
CA ARG A 25 -16.05 -9.72 -8.99
C ARG A 25 -15.35 -11.06 -8.98
N THR A 26 -14.32 -11.24 -9.82
CA THR A 26 -13.57 -12.49 -9.95
C THR A 26 -12.34 -12.54 -9.04
N VAL A 27 -12.10 -11.51 -8.20
CA VAL A 27 -11.02 -11.55 -7.22
C VAL A 27 -11.21 -12.76 -6.31
N THR A 28 -10.22 -13.65 -6.33
CA THR A 28 -10.20 -14.82 -5.46
C THR A 28 -10.15 -14.39 -4.00
N ILE A 29 -11.04 -14.92 -3.19
CA ILE A 29 -11.07 -14.70 -1.75
C ILE A 29 -10.37 -15.90 -1.10
N PRO A 30 -9.20 -15.72 -0.45
CA PRO A 30 -8.56 -16.80 0.27
C PRO A 30 -9.46 -17.31 1.41
N GLU A 31 -9.48 -18.60 1.65
CA GLU A 31 -10.28 -19.20 2.73
C GLU A 31 -9.88 -18.66 4.10
N GLU A 32 -8.59 -18.43 4.32
CA GLU A 32 -8.06 -17.80 5.52
C GLU A 32 -8.62 -16.40 5.78
N ASP A 33 -8.86 -15.61 4.72
CA ASP A 33 -9.44 -14.27 4.83
C ASP A 33 -10.94 -14.32 5.16
N LEU A 34 -11.67 -15.35 4.70
CA LEU A 34 -13.07 -15.57 5.09
C LEU A 34 -13.20 -15.91 6.58
N LEU A 35 -12.26 -16.67 7.12
CA LEU A 35 -12.22 -17.06 8.52
C LEU A 35 -11.61 -15.95 9.42
N ALA A 36 -10.92 -14.99 8.84
CA ALA A 36 -10.21 -13.94 9.58
C ALA A 36 -11.13 -13.15 10.53
N SER A 37 -12.41 -12.97 10.19
CA SER A 37 -13.40 -12.28 11.05
C SER A 37 -13.62 -12.96 12.40
N ASN A 38 -13.33 -14.26 12.53
CA ASN A 38 -13.42 -15.04 13.76
C ASN A 38 -12.19 -14.90 14.66
N SER A 39 -11.08 -14.41 14.10
CA SER A 39 -9.77 -14.32 14.77
C SER A 39 -9.37 -12.87 15.08
N LEU A 40 -10.27 -11.93 14.88
CA LEU A 40 -10.06 -10.52 15.23
C LEU A 40 -9.96 -10.35 16.75
N ASN A 41 -8.99 -9.55 17.21
CA ASN A 41 -8.98 -9.12 18.61
C ASN A 41 -10.12 -8.14 18.88
N SER A 42 -10.32 -7.74 20.15
CA SER A 42 -11.45 -6.90 20.56
C SER A 42 -11.49 -5.55 19.84
N GLU A 43 -10.35 -4.89 19.66
CA GLU A 43 -10.27 -3.59 18.96
C GLU A 43 -10.57 -3.73 17.48
N GLN A 44 -9.98 -4.72 16.83
CA GLN A 44 -10.24 -5.04 15.42
C GLN A 44 -11.69 -5.45 15.20
N LYS A 45 -12.27 -6.25 16.11
CA LYS A 45 -13.66 -6.68 16.03
C LYS A 45 -14.62 -5.51 16.14
N ASN A 46 -14.37 -4.58 17.06
CA ASN A 46 -15.17 -3.37 17.20
C ASN A 46 -15.14 -2.52 15.92
N ALA A 47 -13.96 -2.35 15.33
CA ALA A 47 -13.80 -1.63 14.06
C ALA A 47 -14.55 -2.33 12.91
N TYR A 48 -14.38 -3.65 12.82
CA TYR A 48 -15.04 -4.49 11.81
C TYR A 48 -16.57 -4.40 11.92
N ASP A 49 -17.12 -4.60 13.12
CA ASP A 49 -18.57 -4.61 13.35
C ASP A 49 -19.17 -3.23 13.05
N LEU A 50 -18.51 -2.15 13.46
CA LEU A 50 -18.95 -0.78 13.18
C LEU A 50 -19.02 -0.48 11.69
N ILE A 51 -17.97 -0.82 10.94
CA ILE A 51 -17.91 -0.57 9.49
C ILE A 51 -18.96 -1.44 8.77
N LEU A 52 -19.07 -2.72 9.15
CA LEU A 52 -20.02 -3.64 8.55
C LEU A 52 -21.47 -3.24 8.86
N GLN A 53 -21.76 -2.81 10.09
CA GLN A 53 -23.09 -2.31 10.48
C GLN A 53 -23.47 -1.09 9.63
N THR A 54 -22.58 -0.10 9.51
CA THR A 54 -22.80 1.09 8.65
C THR A 54 -23.12 0.68 7.21
N LEU A 55 -22.40 -0.33 6.67
CA LEU A 55 -22.64 -0.84 5.31
C LEU A 55 -24.01 -1.52 5.19
N LEU A 56 -24.38 -2.36 6.15
CA LEU A 56 -25.66 -3.11 6.13
C LEU A 56 -26.87 -2.19 6.34
N SER A 57 -26.70 -1.09 7.07
CA SER A 57 -27.72 -0.05 7.24
C SER A 57 -27.87 0.86 6.01
N ASN A 58 -27.07 0.66 4.95
CA ASN A 58 -26.98 1.53 3.78
C ASN A 58 -26.70 3.01 4.14
N GLU A 59 -25.97 3.23 5.22
CA GLU A 59 -25.50 4.55 5.64
C GLU A 59 -24.17 4.87 4.96
N SER A 60 -23.86 6.16 4.83
CA SER A 60 -22.53 6.62 4.45
C SER A 60 -21.59 6.65 5.65
N GLY A 61 -20.30 6.46 5.41
CA GLY A 61 -19.33 6.52 6.51
C GLY A 61 -17.90 6.71 6.03
N ALA A 62 -17.17 7.56 6.72
CA ALA A 62 -15.75 7.77 6.48
C ALA A 62 -14.98 7.46 7.79
N PHE A 63 -14.06 6.49 7.69
CA PHE A 63 -13.35 5.97 8.86
C PHE A 63 -11.84 6.12 8.67
N PHE A 64 -11.13 6.28 9.79
CA PHE A 64 -9.68 6.22 9.84
C PHE A 64 -9.23 5.21 10.89
N ILE A 65 -8.55 4.15 10.46
CA ILE A 65 -7.95 3.14 11.34
C ILE A 65 -6.53 3.59 11.67
N ASP A 66 -6.37 4.17 12.86
CA ASP A 66 -5.09 4.59 13.42
C ASP A 66 -4.46 3.44 14.22
N GLY A 67 -3.27 3.04 13.85
CA GLY A 67 -2.55 2.01 14.61
C GLY A 67 -1.10 1.90 14.18
N PRO A 68 -0.17 1.71 15.14
CA PRO A 68 1.22 1.41 14.84
C PRO A 68 1.39 0.21 13.91
N ALA A 69 2.59 0.07 13.34
CA ALA A 69 2.93 -1.13 12.60
C ALA A 69 2.76 -2.37 13.49
N GLY A 70 2.18 -3.43 12.93
CA GLY A 70 1.96 -4.69 13.67
C GLY A 70 0.63 -4.79 14.41
N THR A 71 -0.22 -3.77 14.44
CA THR A 71 -1.54 -3.84 15.10
C THR A 71 -2.61 -4.59 14.28
N GLY A 72 -2.24 -5.15 13.13
CA GLY A 72 -3.13 -5.98 12.33
C GLY A 72 -4.14 -5.21 11.48
N LYS A 73 -3.86 -3.94 11.10
CA LYS A 73 -4.69 -3.17 10.15
C LYS A 73 -5.01 -3.97 8.89
N THR A 74 -3.98 -4.50 8.24
CA THR A 74 -4.11 -5.29 7.01
C THR A 74 -4.96 -6.55 7.21
N PHE A 75 -4.87 -7.20 8.39
CA PHE A 75 -5.70 -8.35 8.73
C PHE A 75 -7.18 -7.96 8.83
N LEU A 76 -7.48 -6.84 9.48
CA LEU A 76 -8.83 -6.27 9.53
C LEU A 76 -9.37 -5.94 8.13
N TYR A 77 -8.54 -5.35 7.25
CA TYR A 77 -8.95 -5.04 5.87
C TYR A 77 -9.27 -6.29 5.07
N LYS A 78 -8.44 -7.34 5.19
CA LYS A 78 -8.69 -8.63 4.54
C LYS A 78 -10.02 -9.24 4.99
N ALA A 79 -10.31 -9.22 6.30
CA ALA A 79 -11.58 -9.67 6.85
C ALA A 79 -12.78 -8.90 6.30
N LEU A 80 -12.69 -7.55 6.22
CA LEU A 80 -13.74 -6.70 5.64
C LEU A 80 -13.94 -6.98 4.14
N LEU A 81 -12.85 -7.03 3.36
CA LEU A 81 -12.89 -7.31 1.93
C LEU A 81 -13.53 -8.69 1.65
N ALA A 82 -13.08 -9.71 2.37
CA ALA A 82 -13.60 -11.08 2.22
C ALA A 82 -15.10 -11.14 2.53
N THR A 83 -15.53 -10.54 3.65
CA THR A 83 -16.94 -10.55 4.06
C THR A 83 -17.85 -9.81 3.06
N ILE A 84 -17.40 -8.71 2.50
CA ILE A 84 -18.23 -7.93 1.56
C ILE A 84 -18.29 -8.62 0.21
N ARG A 85 -17.16 -9.14 -0.28
CA ARG A 85 -17.08 -9.86 -1.54
C ARG A 85 -17.82 -11.20 -1.49
N SER A 86 -17.82 -11.91 -0.35
CA SER A 86 -18.61 -13.15 -0.19
C SER A 86 -20.13 -12.91 -0.30
N LYS A 87 -20.58 -11.68 -0.08
CA LYS A 87 -21.96 -11.24 -0.31
C LYS A 87 -22.21 -10.74 -1.74
N ASN A 88 -21.30 -11.02 -2.65
CA ASN A 88 -21.36 -10.59 -4.06
C ASN A 88 -21.40 -9.04 -4.23
N MET A 89 -20.84 -8.31 -3.29
CA MET A 89 -20.71 -6.85 -3.33
C MET A 89 -19.30 -6.45 -3.70
N ILE A 90 -19.16 -5.31 -4.39
CA ILE A 90 -17.85 -4.78 -4.79
C ILE A 90 -17.20 -4.03 -3.63
N ALA A 91 -15.99 -4.47 -3.25
CA ALA A 91 -15.14 -3.82 -2.28
C ALA A 91 -13.75 -3.57 -2.89
N LEU A 92 -13.35 -2.31 -2.97
CA LEU A 92 -12.09 -1.90 -3.59
C LEU A 92 -10.99 -1.81 -2.55
N ALA A 93 -9.89 -2.51 -2.83
CA ALA A 93 -8.68 -2.47 -2.03
C ALA A 93 -7.66 -1.55 -2.69
N THR A 94 -7.22 -0.51 -1.98
CA THR A 94 -6.18 0.42 -2.46
C THR A 94 -5.15 0.71 -1.38
N ALA A 95 -3.96 1.13 -1.79
CA ALA A 95 -2.91 1.60 -0.89
C ALA A 95 -2.07 2.70 -1.54
N SER A 96 -1.35 3.47 -0.73
CA SER A 96 -0.46 4.52 -1.22
C SER A 96 0.81 3.96 -1.89
N SER A 97 1.25 2.76 -1.54
CA SER A 97 2.43 2.11 -2.13
C SER A 97 2.07 0.81 -2.86
N GLY A 98 2.92 0.42 -3.83
CA GLY A 98 2.74 -0.85 -4.55
C GLY A 98 2.85 -2.07 -3.62
N VAL A 99 3.79 -2.04 -2.68
CA VAL A 99 3.98 -3.12 -1.70
C VAL A 99 2.76 -3.30 -0.80
N ALA A 100 2.23 -2.22 -0.22
CA ALA A 100 1.02 -2.29 0.59
C ALA A 100 -0.20 -2.76 -0.22
N ALA A 101 -0.30 -2.33 -1.48
CA ALA A 101 -1.38 -2.77 -2.37
C ALA A 101 -1.30 -4.27 -2.69
N SER A 102 -0.12 -4.82 -2.93
CA SER A 102 0.08 -6.23 -3.30
C SER A 102 -0.29 -7.22 -2.17
N ILE A 103 -0.30 -6.76 -0.92
CA ILE A 103 -0.68 -7.57 0.24
C ILE A 103 -2.20 -7.75 0.34
N LEU A 104 -2.97 -6.83 -0.25
CA LEU A 104 -4.43 -6.86 -0.22
C LEU A 104 -4.97 -7.65 -1.43
N PRO A 105 -5.93 -8.58 -1.24
CA PRO A 105 -6.56 -9.29 -2.35
C PRO A 105 -7.20 -8.32 -3.37
N GLY A 106 -6.76 -8.39 -4.64
CA GLY A 106 -7.19 -7.47 -5.69
C GLY A 106 -6.75 -6.01 -5.48
N GLY A 107 -5.72 -5.80 -4.63
CA GLY A 107 -5.23 -4.47 -4.29
C GLY A 107 -4.53 -3.78 -5.45
N ARG A 108 -4.75 -2.47 -5.58
CA ARG A 108 -4.07 -1.58 -6.53
C ARG A 108 -3.57 -0.34 -5.80
N THR A 109 -2.55 0.31 -6.35
CA THR A 109 -2.17 1.63 -5.81
C THR A 109 -3.30 2.63 -6.04
N ALA A 110 -3.47 3.56 -5.11
CA ALA A 110 -4.50 4.60 -5.22
C ALA A 110 -4.34 5.43 -6.51
N HIS A 111 -3.09 5.73 -6.91
CA HIS A 111 -2.78 6.40 -8.17
C HIS A 111 -3.32 5.65 -9.39
N SER A 112 -3.08 4.34 -9.47
CA SER A 112 -3.60 3.50 -10.56
C SER A 112 -5.11 3.37 -10.52
N ARG A 113 -5.68 3.13 -9.32
CA ARG A 113 -7.13 2.89 -9.15
C ARG A 113 -7.98 4.12 -9.45
N PHE A 114 -7.57 5.29 -8.95
CA PHE A 114 -8.36 6.53 -9.05
C PHE A 114 -7.84 7.48 -10.11
N LYS A 115 -6.83 7.07 -10.90
CA LYS A 115 -6.20 7.91 -11.93
C LYS A 115 -5.69 9.24 -11.36
N ILE A 116 -5.06 9.15 -10.16
CA ILE A 116 -4.49 10.32 -9.49
C ILE A 116 -3.32 10.85 -10.32
N PRO A 117 -3.28 12.14 -10.67
CA PRO A 117 -2.11 12.74 -11.31
C PRO A 117 -0.86 12.63 -10.44
N LEU A 118 0.32 12.60 -11.05
CA LEU A 118 1.59 12.58 -10.30
C LEU A 118 1.83 13.85 -9.49
N ASN A 119 1.35 14.99 -10.00
CA ASN A 119 1.41 16.27 -9.30
C ASN A 119 -0.01 16.67 -8.95
N VAL A 120 -0.35 16.60 -7.68
CA VAL A 120 -1.68 16.98 -7.16
C VAL A 120 -1.52 18.20 -6.27
N ASP A 121 -2.32 19.23 -6.55
CA ASP A 121 -2.44 20.46 -5.77
C ASP A 121 -3.90 20.69 -5.31
N LYS A 122 -4.15 21.82 -4.66
CA LYS A 122 -5.48 22.17 -4.12
C LYS A 122 -6.58 22.30 -5.18
N ASP A 123 -6.22 22.62 -6.41
CA ASP A 123 -7.14 22.84 -7.53
C ASP A 123 -7.29 21.60 -8.41
N SER A 124 -6.51 20.54 -8.13
CA SER A 124 -6.52 19.32 -8.89
C SER A 124 -7.85 18.57 -8.76
N THR A 125 -8.35 18.11 -9.89
CA THR A 125 -9.49 17.21 -10.00
C THR A 125 -9.06 15.95 -10.73
N TYR A 126 -9.70 14.83 -10.42
CA TYR A 126 -9.43 13.58 -11.15
C TYR A 126 -10.20 13.60 -12.48
N ASN A 127 -9.48 13.34 -13.55
CA ASN A 127 -10.07 13.30 -14.88
C ASN A 127 -10.74 11.93 -15.13
N VAL A 128 -11.88 11.71 -14.48
CA VAL A 128 -12.67 10.48 -14.63
C VAL A 128 -13.95 10.82 -15.38
N ILE A 129 -14.14 10.18 -16.53
CA ILE A 129 -15.34 10.36 -17.34
C ILE A 129 -16.53 9.73 -16.60
N LYS A 130 -17.60 10.50 -16.33
CA LYS A 130 -18.79 10.04 -15.57
C LYS A 130 -19.45 8.80 -16.15
N GLN A 131 -19.41 8.60 -17.48
CA GLN A 131 -19.98 7.46 -18.17
C GLN A 131 -18.98 6.31 -18.39
N GLY A 132 -17.72 6.52 -17.98
CA GLY A 132 -16.65 5.53 -18.17
C GLY A 132 -16.74 4.34 -17.21
N SER A 133 -15.94 3.32 -17.53
CA SER A 133 -15.84 2.06 -16.74
C SER A 133 -15.51 2.30 -15.28
N LEU A 134 -14.53 3.16 -15.02
CA LEU A 134 -14.11 3.49 -13.65
C LEU A 134 -15.24 4.15 -12.85
N ALA A 135 -15.95 5.12 -13.45
CA ALA A 135 -17.08 5.77 -12.76
C ALA A 135 -18.19 4.77 -12.45
N LYS A 136 -18.48 3.84 -13.37
CA LYS A 136 -19.47 2.75 -13.16
C LYS A 136 -19.01 1.83 -12.02
N LEU A 137 -17.75 1.42 -12.00
CA LEU A 137 -17.16 0.63 -10.92
C LEU A 137 -17.27 1.35 -9.57
N LEU A 138 -16.91 2.64 -9.51
CA LEU A 138 -16.98 3.44 -8.28
C LEU A 138 -18.42 3.61 -7.79
N ARG A 139 -19.41 3.75 -8.68
CA ARG A 139 -20.85 3.74 -8.28
C ARG A 139 -21.27 2.42 -7.65
N LEU A 140 -20.80 1.30 -8.16
CA LEU A 140 -21.14 -0.02 -7.66
C LEU A 140 -20.38 -0.40 -6.38
N ALA A 141 -19.24 0.21 -6.14
CA ALA A 141 -18.44 -0.07 -4.95
C ALA A 141 -19.23 0.26 -3.67
N LYS A 142 -19.29 -0.70 -2.75
CA LYS A 142 -19.93 -0.56 -1.43
C LYS A 142 -18.93 -0.17 -0.35
N LEU A 143 -17.67 -0.57 -0.51
CA LEU A 143 -16.56 -0.25 0.37
C LEU A 143 -15.34 0.15 -0.46
N ILE A 144 -14.64 1.17 -0.01
CA ILE A 144 -13.31 1.54 -0.52
C ILE A 144 -12.35 1.55 0.67
N ILE A 145 -11.27 0.78 0.59
CA ILE A 145 -10.19 0.78 1.58
C ILE A 145 -8.97 1.46 0.94
N TRP A 146 -8.36 2.40 1.67
CA TRP A 146 -7.10 3.04 1.28
C TRP A 146 -6.09 2.93 2.42
N ASP A 147 -5.21 1.92 2.34
CA ASP A 147 -4.14 1.71 3.30
C ASP A 147 -2.96 2.66 3.08
N GLU A 148 -2.22 2.94 4.14
CA GLU A 148 -1.10 3.89 4.19
C GLU A 148 -1.50 5.30 3.66
N ALA A 149 -2.72 5.73 3.96
CA ALA A 149 -3.25 7.04 3.55
C ALA A 149 -2.40 8.23 4.02
N PRO A 150 -1.75 8.24 5.22
CA PRO A 150 -0.86 9.31 5.65
C PRO A 150 0.34 9.57 4.74
N MET A 151 0.74 8.61 3.89
CA MET A 151 1.82 8.79 2.90
C MET A 151 1.39 9.63 1.69
N SER A 152 0.08 9.80 1.48
CA SER A 152 -0.47 10.61 0.38
C SER A 152 -0.74 12.03 0.85
N THR A 153 -0.65 13.00 -0.07
CA THR A 153 -1.00 14.39 0.24
C THR A 153 -2.50 14.54 0.51
N LYS A 154 -2.86 15.49 1.38
CA LYS A 154 -4.26 15.83 1.62
C LYS A 154 -5.03 16.11 0.33
N TYR A 155 -4.37 16.74 -0.64
CA TYR A 155 -4.97 17.09 -1.94
C TYR A 155 -5.43 15.86 -2.73
N SER A 156 -4.70 14.74 -2.66
CA SER A 156 -5.13 13.49 -3.29
C SER A 156 -6.42 12.96 -2.68
N ILE A 157 -6.57 13.04 -1.37
CA ILE A 157 -7.75 12.55 -0.67
C ILE A 157 -8.94 13.50 -0.86
N GLU A 158 -8.70 14.81 -0.82
CA GLU A 158 -9.72 15.83 -1.10
C GLU A 158 -10.24 15.76 -2.54
N ALA A 159 -9.34 15.51 -3.50
CA ALA A 159 -9.73 15.30 -4.90
C ALA A 159 -10.54 14.01 -5.07
N LEU A 160 -10.24 12.93 -4.31
CA LEU A 160 -11.07 11.73 -4.28
C LEU A 160 -12.48 12.02 -3.75
N ASP A 161 -12.61 12.79 -2.67
CA ASP A 161 -13.91 13.20 -2.13
C ASP A 161 -14.73 13.96 -3.20
N LYS A 162 -14.13 14.98 -3.81
CA LYS A 162 -14.77 15.77 -4.88
C LYS A 162 -15.21 14.88 -6.04
N MET A 163 -14.32 13.99 -6.51
CA MET A 163 -14.61 13.07 -7.61
C MET A 163 -15.77 12.12 -7.29
N LEU A 164 -15.79 11.54 -6.10
CA LEU A 164 -16.87 10.62 -5.71
C LEU A 164 -18.22 11.32 -5.54
N ARG A 165 -18.25 12.56 -5.05
CA ARG A 165 -19.47 13.40 -5.03
C ARG A 165 -19.97 13.64 -6.44
N ASP A 166 -19.07 14.04 -7.35
CA ASP A 166 -19.41 14.29 -8.75
C ASP A 166 -19.90 13.04 -9.49
N ILE A 167 -19.24 11.88 -9.30
CA ILE A 167 -19.62 10.61 -9.94
C ILE A 167 -20.98 10.11 -9.45
N ASN A 168 -21.26 10.22 -8.15
CA ASN A 168 -22.51 9.71 -7.57
C ASN A 168 -23.66 10.73 -7.61
N ASP A 169 -23.39 11.98 -7.97
CA ASP A 169 -24.34 13.11 -7.89
C ASP A 169 -24.95 13.27 -6.47
N ILE A 170 -24.13 13.06 -5.44
CA ILE A 170 -24.52 13.11 -4.02
C ILE A 170 -23.56 14.01 -3.26
N ASP A 171 -24.07 15.08 -2.66
CA ASP A 171 -23.30 16.04 -1.85
C ASP A 171 -23.15 15.60 -0.39
N LEU A 172 -22.73 14.34 -0.21
CA LEU A 172 -22.28 13.80 1.07
C LEU A 172 -20.78 13.48 0.97
N PRO A 173 -20.06 13.42 2.10
CA PRO A 173 -18.66 13.01 2.08
C PRO A 173 -18.45 11.76 1.27
N PHE A 174 -17.47 11.81 0.35
CA PHE A 174 -17.15 10.74 -0.59
C PHE A 174 -18.35 10.26 -1.44
N GLY A 175 -19.28 11.17 -1.76
CA GLY A 175 -20.47 10.81 -2.55
C GLY A 175 -21.34 9.75 -1.88
N GLY A 176 -21.42 9.74 -0.56
CA GLY A 176 -22.20 8.79 0.22
C GLY A 176 -21.62 7.39 0.30
N LYS A 177 -20.38 7.16 -0.12
CA LYS A 177 -19.70 5.86 -0.03
C LYS A 177 -19.18 5.58 1.38
N ILE A 178 -18.97 4.30 1.68
CA ILE A 178 -18.18 3.90 2.84
C ILE A 178 -16.73 3.84 2.42
N ILE A 179 -15.91 4.66 3.08
CA ILE A 179 -14.48 4.69 2.86
C ILE A 179 -13.73 4.45 4.18
N VAL A 180 -12.70 3.62 4.11
CA VAL A 180 -11.84 3.29 5.25
C VAL A 180 -10.42 3.66 4.86
N PHE A 181 -9.92 4.71 5.46
CA PHE A 181 -8.51 5.05 5.43
C PHE A 181 -7.78 4.33 6.55
N GLY A 182 -6.54 3.99 6.33
CA GLY A 182 -5.70 3.47 7.39
C GLY A 182 -4.26 3.91 7.26
N GLY A 183 -3.54 3.79 8.35
CA GLY A 183 -2.13 4.12 8.41
C GLY A 183 -1.64 4.46 9.79
N ASP A 184 -0.44 5.01 9.83
CA ASP A 184 0.26 5.38 11.05
C ASP A 184 1.01 6.70 10.83
N PHE A 185 0.59 7.75 11.52
CA PHE A 185 1.24 9.07 11.42
C PHE A 185 2.65 9.13 12.05
N ARG A 186 3.08 8.06 12.74
CA ARG A 186 4.46 7.92 13.25
C ARG A 186 5.42 7.48 12.15
N GLN A 187 4.88 7.03 11.01
CA GLN A 187 5.64 6.66 9.82
C GLN A 187 5.83 7.87 8.89
N VAL A 188 6.22 7.59 7.64
CA VAL A 188 6.57 8.61 6.67
C VAL A 188 5.36 9.46 6.29
N LEU A 189 5.49 10.78 6.43
CA LEU A 189 4.54 11.77 5.93
C LEU A 189 4.70 11.94 4.40
N PRO A 190 3.76 12.65 3.73
CA PRO A 190 3.87 12.92 2.30
C PRO A 190 5.21 13.55 1.93
N VAL A 191 5.92 12.93 0.98
CA VAL A 191 7.20 13.45 0.51
C VAL A 191 6.97 14.51 -0.57
N ILE A 192 7.27 15.77 -0.24
CA ILE A 192 7.20 16.88 -1.18
C ILE A 192 8.62 17.36 -1.48
N ARG A 193 8.99 17.36 -2.75
CA ARG A 193 10.33 17.77 -3.18
C ARG A 193 10.61 19.22 -2.79
N LYS A 194 11.77 19.47 -2.17
CA LYS A 194 12.24 20.81 -1.78
C LYS A 194 11.32 21.55 -0.79
N SER A 195 10.45 20.84 -0.05
CA SER A 195 9.57 21.43 0.94
C SER A 195 10.24 21.53 2.32
N THR A 196 9.73 22.46 3.14
CA THR A 196 10.07 22.52 4.57
C THR A 196 9.25 21.49 5.35
N LYS A 197 9.63 21.27 6.63
CA LYS A 197 8.88 20.40 7.55
C LYS A 197 7.44 20.87 7.72
N GLU A 198 7.23 22.18 7.85
CA GLU A 198 5.90 22.79 8.02
C GLU A 198 5.03 22.54 6.79
N GLN A 199 5.61 22.64 5.59
CA GLN A 199 4.90 22.35 4.33
C GLN A 199 4.51 20.88 4.22
N GLN A 200 5.35 19.95 4.70
CA GLN A 200 5.01 18.53 4.74
C GLN A 200 3.88 18.25 5.73
N ILE A 201 3.90 18.88 6.91
CA ILE A 201 2.83 18.77 7.91
C ILE A 201 1.53 19.35 7.36
N ASP A 202 1.57 20.52 6.72
CA ASP A 202 0.38 21.12 6.08
C ASP A 202 -0.19 20.25 4.97
N ALA A 203 0.64 19.57 4.22
CA ALA A 203 0.20 18.66 3.15
C ALA A 203 -0.33 17.32 3.67
N SER A 204 -0.21 17.02 4.95
CA SER A 204 -0.69 15.76 5.53
C SER A 204 -2.23 15.69 5.61
N LEU A 205 -2.77 14.49 5.65
CA LEU A 205 -4.20 14.23 5.83
C LEU A 205 -4.76 14.90 7.11
N ALA A 206 -3.96 15.01 8.18
CA ALA A 206 -4.38 15.66 9.41
C ALA A 206 -4.70 17.13 9.25
N SER A 207 -4.15 17.80 8.24
CA SER A 207 -4.42 19.21 7.90
C SER A 207 -5.55 19.39 6.87
N SER A 208 -6.21 18.29 6.46
CA SER A 208 -7.35 18.33 5.54
C SER A 208 -8.68 18.57 6.25
N TYR A 209 -9.63 19.20 5.54
CA TYR A 209 -11.03 19.23 6.02
C TYR A 209 -11.61 17.81 6.18
N VAL A 210 -11.15 16.87 5.38
CA VAL A 210 -11.55 15.47 5.45
C VAL A 210 -11.26 14.89 6.84
N TRP A 211 -10.17 15.29 7.48
CA TRP A 211 -9.80 14.78 8.82
C TRP A 211 -10.87 15.02 9.87
N SER A 212 -11.61 16.12 9.79
CA SER A 212 -12.67 16.46 10.75
C SER A 212 -13.90 15.55 10.61
N ILE A 213 -14.15 15.01 9.42
CA ILE A 213 -15.32 14.16 9.15
C ILE A 213 -15.02 12.65 9.34
N LEU A 214 -13.73 12.28 9.46
CA LEU A 214 -13.34 10.88 9.68
C LEU A 214 -13.66 10.42 11.10
N LYS A 215 -14.35 9.30 11.22
CA LYS A 215 -14.49 8.56 12.47
C LYS A 215 -13.21 7.78 12.75
N LYS A 216 -12.47 8.21 13.76
CA LYS A 216 -11.15 7.66 14.09
C LYS A 216 -11.31 6.47 15.02
N ILE A 217 -10.70 5.35 14.64
CA ILE A 217 -10.68 4.09 15.39
C ILE A 217 -9.21 3.75 15.66
N LYS A 218 -8.86 3.50 16.90
CA LYS A 218 -7.50 3.17 17.30
C LYS A 218 -7.33 1.67 17.46
N LEU A 219 -6.21 1.15 16.96
CA LEU A 219 -5.70 -0.18 17.25
C LEU A 219 -4.38 -0.02 17.99
N THR A 220 -4.31 -0.52 19.21
CA THR A 220 -3.16 -0.33 20.10
C THR A 220 -2.37 -1.60 20.32
N GLU A 221 -3.01 -2.76 20.25
CA GLU A 221 -2.39 -4.06 20.52
C GLU A 221 -1.46 -4.48 19.37
N ASN A 222 -0.14 -4.53 19.63
CA ASN A 222 0.83 -4.98 18.64
C ASN A 222 0.85 -6.50 18.55
N MET A 223 0.24 -7.03 17.49
CA MET A 223 0.14 -8.46 17.24
C MET A 223 1.45 -9.08 16.72
N ARG A 224 2.31 -8.27 16.08
CA ARG A 224 3.57 -8.73 15.48
C ARG A 224 4.67 -8.90 16.51
N ALA A 225 4.75 -8.00 17.48
CA ALA A 225 5.79 -7.97 18.49
C ALA A 225 5.30 -8.53 19.85
N ARG A 226 4.28 -9.40 19.85
CA ARG A 226 3.77 -10.04 21.10
C ARG A 226 4.84 -10.82 21.85
N LEU A 227 5.83 -11.37 21.15
CA LEU A 227 6.90 -12.17 21.75
C LEU A 227 8.08 -11.31 22.22
N ASP A 228 8.13 -10.01 21.87
CA ASP A 228 9.16 -9.06 22.28
C ASP A 228 8.52 -7.72 22.66
N LEU A 229 8.05 -7.66 23.89
CA LEU A 229 7.35 -6.48 24.44
C LEU A 229 8.28 -5.28 24.62
N ASP A 230 9.56 -5.53 24.90
CA ASP A 230 10.55 -4.46 25.11
C ASP A 230 10.89 -3.79 23.77
N PHE A 231 11.07 -4.56 22.72
CA PHE A 231 11.25 -4.02 21.38
C PHE A 231 9.99 -3.27 20.91
N SER A 232 8.80 -3.81 21.17
CA SER A 232 7.53 -3.14 20.85
C SER A 232 7.42 -1.79 21.54
N ARG A 233 7.75 -1.72 22.83
CA ARG A 233 7.74 -0.50 23.63
C ARG A 233 8.74 0.52 23.09
N TYR A 234 9.97 0.09 22.80
CA TYR A 234 11.01 0.93 22.21
C TYR A 234 10.54 1.58 20.89
N LEU A 235 9.95 0.79 19.99
CA LEU A 235 9.43 1.31 18.72
C LEU A 235 8.33 2.36 18.91
N ILE A 236 7.43 2.16 19.89
CA ILE A 236 6.35 3.12 20.21
C ILE A 236 6.95 4.40 20.81
N GLU A 237 7.93 4.31 21.69
CA GLU A 237 8.62 5.47 22.28
C GLU A 237 9.33 6.30 21.22
N VAL A 238 10.05 5.65 20.29
CA VAL A 238 10.66 6.32 19.14
C VAL A 238 9.59 6.99 18.26
N GLY A 239 8.54 6.27 17.93
CA GLY A 239 7.48 6.77 17.07
C GLY A 239 6.68 7.93 17.66
N ASN A 240 6.51 7.96 18.98
CA ASN A 240 5.86 9.05 19.70
C ASN A 240 6.80 10.24 20.01
N GLY A 241 8.09 10.12 19.70
CA GLY A 241 9.10 11.13 20.05
C GLY A 241 9.47 11.17 21.54
N ASN A 242 9.18 10.10 22.28
CA ASN A 242 9.45 9.98 23.71
C ASN A 242 10.76 9.22 24.02
N ALA A 243 11.43 8.69 22.98
CA ALA A 243 12.69 8.01 23.17
C ALA A 243 13.76 8.97 23.74
N PRO A 244 14.66 8.49 24.62
CA PRO A 244 15.74 9.30 25.14
C PRO A 244 16.62 9.86 24.02
N ILE A 245 16.81 11.17 24.03
CA ILE A 245 17.67 11.87 23.06
C ILE A 245 19.03 12.21 23.71
N THR A 246 20.07 12.17 22.90
CA THR A 246 21.40 12.64 23.27
C THR A 246 21.48 14.18 23.22
N ILE A 247 22.62 14.74 23.68
CA ILE A 247 22.90 16.19 23.61
C ILE A 247 22.80 16.73 22.17
N ASP A 248 23.10 15.88 21.17
CA ASP A 248 23.09 16.24 19.75
C ASP A 248 21.70 15.93 19.08
N GLU A 249 20.65 15.83 19.88
CA GLU A 249 19.28 15.51 19.42
C GLU A 249 19.14 14.16 18.67
N ASN A 250 20.07 13.23 18.89
CA ASN A 250 20.00 11.89 18.33
C ASN A 250 19.34 10.91 19.29
N ILE A 251 18.64 9.92 18.75
CA ILE A 251 18.07 8.82 19.54
C ILE A 251 19.14 7.77 19.78
N LYS A 252 19.29 7.33 21.03
CA LYS A 252 20.19 6.23 21.40
C LYS A 252 19.56 4.90 21.02
N ILE A 253 20.19 4.17 20.11
CA ILE A 253 19.80 2.80 19.76
C ILE A 253 20.34 1.84 20.82
N PRO A 254 19.54 0.86 21.32
CA PRO A 254 20.01 -0.14 22.26
C PRO A 254 21.20 -0.94 21.72
N GLU A 255 22.19 -1.18 22.57
CA GLU A 255 23.48 -1.80 22.19
C GLU A 255 23.31 -3.17 21.52
N GLN A 256 22.35 -3.96 21.97
CA GLN A 256 22.05 -5.29 21.39
C GLN A 256 21.49 -5.24 19.96
N MET A 257 21.13 -4.06 19.46
CA MET A 257 20.62 -3.85 18.09
C MET A 257 21.66 -3.27 17.15
N ILE A 258 22.91 -3.10 17.64
CA ILE A 258 23.97 -2.43 16.88
C ILE A 258 25.00 -3.45 16.42
N ILE A 259 25.37 -3.36 15.15
CA ILE A 259 26.60 -3.94 14.63
C ILE A 259 27.63 -2.81 14.57
N HIS A 260 28.72 -2.94 15.34
CA HIS A 260 29.71 -1.91 15.43
C HIS A 260 30.38 -1.65 14.09
N TYR A 261 30.50 -0.36 13.76
CA TYR A 261 31.16 0.06 12.54
C TYR A 261 32.68 -0.01 12.68
N ASN A 262 33.34 -0.78 11.81
CA ASN A 262 34.78 -0.80 11.62
C ASN A 262 35.17 -0.03 10.36
N ASN A 263 34.75 -0.58 9.21
CA ASN A 263 34.82 0.04 7.89
C ASN A 263 33.60 -0.43 7.08
N GLU A 264 33.33 0.19 5.93
CA GLU A 264 32.12 -0.04 5.16
C GLU A 264 31.95 -1.51 4.76
N VAL A 265 33.01 -2.14 4.25
CA VAL A 265 32.96 -3.53 3.76
C VAL A 265 32.80 -4.53 4.90
N GLU A 266 33.59 -4.41 5.97
CA GLU A 266 33.52 -5.34 7.11
C GLU A 266 32.21 -5.20 7.86
N SER A 267 31.71 -3.98 8.05
CA SER A 267 30.46 -3.73 8.76
C SER A 267 29.26 -4.25 7.97
N LEU A 268 29.27 -4.07 6.63
CA LEU A 268 28.23 -4.63 5.76
C LEU A 268 28.28 -6.16 5.80
N ASN A 269 29.44 -6.78 5.68
CA ASN A 269 29.60 -8.24 5.77
C ASN A 269 29.09 -8.77 7.11
N SER A 270 29.47 -8.12 8.22
CA SER A 270 29.00 -8.49 9.57
C SER A 270 27.48 -8.39 9.70
N LEU A 271 26.86 -7.37 9.10
CA LEU A 271 25.40 -7.24 9.04
C LEU A 271 24.76 -8.39 8.25
N LEU A 272 25.29 -8.69 7.06
CA LEU A 272 24.77 -9.77 6.23
C LEU A 272 24.92 -11.12 6.90
N ASP A 273 26.05 -11.36 7.58
CA ASP A 273 26.28 -12.59 8.34
C ASP A 273 25.36 -12.71 9.56
N ALA A 274 25.07 -11.61 10.24
CA ALA A 274 24.10 -11.59 11.35
C ALA A 274 22.65 -11.86 10.89
N VAL A 275 22.28 -11.35 9.72
CA VAL A 275 20.91 -11.51 9.17
C VAL A 275 20.73 -12.87 8.52
N TYR A 276 21.65 -13.30 7.65
CA TYR A 276 21.49 -14.49 6.83
C TYR A 276 22.31 -15.67 7.31
N GLY A 277 23.42 -15.45 8.02
CA GLY A 277 24.33 -16.53 8.40
C GLY A 277 25.00 -17.19 7.20
N ASN A 278 25.12 -18.53 7.23
CA ASN A 278 25.70 -19.28 6.12
C ASN A 278 24.68 -19.50 5.00
N MET A 279 24.90 -18.83 3.87
CA MET A 279 24.03 -18.89 2.69
C MET A 279 23.86 -20.30 2.10
N SER A 280 24.82 -21.21 2.31
CA SER A 280 24.72 -22.60 1.85
C SER A 280 23.55 -23.36 2.50
N ASN A 281 23.06 -22.91 3.66
CA ASN A 281 21.92 -23.52 4.34
C ASN A 281 20.60 -23.30 3.61
N TYR A 282 20.53 -22.30 2.73
CA TYR A 282 19.31 -21.93 1.99
C TYR A 282 19.15 -22.66 0.65
N SER A 283 20.15 -23.42 0.20
CA SER A 283 20.10 -24.17 -1.07
C SER A 283 18.85 -25.03 -1.20
N ASN A 284 18.34 -25.58 -0.08
CA ASN A 284 17.16 -26.45 -0.04
C ASN A 284 15.95 -25.80 0.67
N ASN A 285 16.06 -24.57 1.16
CA ASN A 285 15.00 -23.91 1.93
C ASN A 285 14.96 -22.40 1.67
N LEU A 286 14.60 -22.01 0.45
CA LEU A 286 14.46 -20.60 0.08
C LEU A 286 13.37 -19.86 0.88
N THR A 287 12.38 -20.57 1.41
CA THR A 287 11.33 -19.99 2.23
C THR A 287 11.87 -19.40 3.53
N GLU A 288 12.87 -20.02 4.12
CA GLU A 288 13.52 -19.49 5.33
C GLU A 288 14.31 -18.21 5.03
N MET A 289 14.97 -18.14 3.89
CA MET A 289 15.66 -16.93 3.43
C MET A 289 14.67 -15.80 3.19
N ALA A 290 13.50 -16.08 2.61
CA ALA A 290 12.47 -15.08 2.34
C ALA A 290 11.89 -14.41 3.60
N ASN A 291 12.06 -15.01 4.77
CA ASN A 291 11.67 -14.44 6.07
C ASN A 291 12.68 -13.42 6.64
N ARG A 292 13.78 -13.17 5.93
CA ARG A 292 14.85 -12.27 6.35
C ARG A 292 15.07 -11.17 5.33
N ALA A 293 15.37 -9.95 5.78
CA ALA A 293 15.64 -8.83 4.89
C ALA A 293 16.59 -7.82 5.52
N VAL A 294 17.40 -7.20 4.68
CA VAL A 294 18.17 -6.00 5.02
C VAL A 294 17.48 -4.79 4.40
N LEU A 295 17.17 -3.79 5.22
CA LEU A 295 16.53 -2.56 4.76
C LEU A 295 17.56 -1.47 4.57
N THR A 296 17.43 -0.69 3.50
CA THR A 296 18.29 0.45 3.21
C THR A 296 17.46 1.59 2.62
N PRO A 297 17.81 2.87 2.89
CA PRO A 297 17.04 4.01 2.42
C PRO A 297 17.24 4.36 0.94
N LYS A 298 18.23 3.75 0.25
CA LYS A 298 18.59 4.08 -1.14
C LYS A 298 18.46 2.86 -2.04
N ASN A 299 17.75 2.99 -3.18
CA ASN A 299 17.61 1.92 -4.16
C ASN A 299 18.96 1.40 -4.69
N ARG A 300 19.94 2.29 -4.91
CA ARG A 300 21.29 1.87 -5.32
C ARG A 300 21.92 0.90 -4.33
N SER A 301 21.77 1.14 -3.02
CA SER A 301 22.30 0.23 -1.99
C SER A 301 21.52 -1.10 -1.95
N VAL A 302 20.23 -1.10 -2.34
CA VAL A 302 19.47 -2.36 -2.53
C VAL A 302 20.12 -3.21 -3.60
N ASP A 303 20.41 -2.63 -4.77
CA ASP A 303 21.01 -3.34 -5.90
C ASP A 303 22.42 -3.88 -5.54
N GLU A 304 23.22 -3.07 -4.87
CA GLU A 304 24.57 -3.45 -4.40
C GLU A 304 24.51 -4.61 -3.39
N ILE A 305 23.63 -4.54 -2.39
CA ILE A 305 23.46 -5.59 -1.37
C ILE A 305 22.91 -6.88 -2.01
N ASN A 306 21.93 -6.76 -2.90
CA ASN A 306 21.38 -7.93 -3.60
C ASN A 306 22.45 -8.63 -4.45
N ALA A 307 23.31 -7.87 -5.15
CA ALA A 307 24.41 -8.44 -5.91
C ALA A 307 25.40 -9.23 -5.01
N ILE A 308 25.76 -8.68 -3.83
CA ILE A 308 26.59 -9.37 -2.85
C ILE A 308 25.94 -10.65 -2.34
N LEU A 309 24.63 -10.62 -2.05
CA LEU A 309 23.89 -11.78 -1.56
C LEU A 309 23.78 -12.87 -2.63
N ILE A 310 23.54 -12.51 -3.89
CA ILE A 310 23.50 -13.46 -5.02
C ILE A 310 24.86 -14.15 -5.20
N ASP A 311 25.97 -13.39 -5.12
CA ASP A 311 27.33 -13.93 -5.23
C ASP A 311 27.68 -14.90 -4.07
N ARG A 312 27.04 -14.77 -2.92
CA ARG A 312 27.20 -15.67 -1.77
C ARG A 312 26.37 -16.95 -1.85
N LEU A 313 25.36 -17.01 -2.74
CA LEU A 313 24.57 -18.22 -2.93
C LEU A 313 25.38 -19.28 -3.67
N PRO A 314 25.29 -20.56 -3.28
CA PRO A 314 25.94 -21.63 -4.02
C PRO A 314 25.25 -21.86 -5.37
N GLY A 315 26.02 -22.15 -6.40
CA GLY A 315 25.54 -22.43 -7.77
C GLY A 315 26.12 -21.48 -8.81
N ASP A 316 25.77 -21.72 -10.07
CA ASP A 316 26.19 -20.88 -11.18
C ASP A 316 25.21 -19.72 -11.39
N ILE A 317 25.73 -18.53 -11.71
CA ILE A 317 24.91 -17.36 -12.00
C ILE A 317 24.35 -17.46 -13.42
N VAL A 318 23.02 -17.50 -13.53
CA VAL A 318 22.32 -17.43 -14.82
C VAL A 318 21.59 -16.09 -14.92
N ARG A 319 21.81 -15.37 -16.02
CA ARG A 319 21.20 -14.07 -16.29
C ARG A 319 20.07 -14.21 -17.29
N TYR A 320 18.88 -13.75 -16.90
CA TYR A 320 17.73 -13.67 -17.78
C TYR A 320 17.43 -12.22 -18.11
N TYR A 321 17.13 -11.96 -19.37
CA TYR A 321 16.71 -10.64 -19.83
C TYR A 321 15.23 -10.69 -20.19
N SER A 322 14.46 -9.73 -19.71
CA SER A 322 13.07 -9.58 -20.09
C SER A 322 12.80 -8.19 -20.67
N PHE A 323 11.80 -8.10 -21.53
CA PHE A 323 11.29 -6.84 -22.05
C PHE A 323 9.90 -6.62 -21.45
N ASP A 324 9.69 -5.48 -20.81
CA ASP A 324 8.40 -5.07 -20.35
C ASP A 324 7.76 -4.13 -21.37
N GLU A 325 6.57 -4.45 -21.87
CA GLU A 325 5.81 -3.65 -22.79
C GLU A 325 4.46 -3.26 -22.16
N THR A 326 4.05 -2.00 -22.36
CA THR A 326 2.73 -1.56 -21.88
C THR A 326 1.67 -2.00 -22.86
N VAL A 327 0.63 -2.69 -22.39
CA VAL A 327 -0.49 -3.18 -23.19
C VAL A 327 -1.41 -2.04 -23.66
N ASP A 328 -1.42 -0.89 -22.98
CA ASP A 328 -2.23 0.27 -23.33
C ASP A 328 -1.40 1.36 -24.02
N VAL A 329 -1.50 1.42 -25.34
CA VAL A 329 -0.90 2.47 -26.18
C VAL A 329 -1.67 3.82 -26.08
N SER A 330 -2.87 3.84 -25.49
CA SER A 330 -3.75 5.00 -25.43
C SER A 330 -3.38 6.05 -24.37
N GLU A 331 -2.53 5.70 -23.40
CA GLU A 331 -1.99 6.67 -22.43
C GLU A 331 -0.71 7.33 -22.95
N GLN A 332 -0.82 8.21 -23.93
CA GLN A 332 0.30 8.95 -24.53
C GLN A 332 1.14 9.79 -23.53
N GLY A 333 0.76 9.88 -22.27
CA GLY A 333 1.52 10.56 -21.21
C GLY A 333 2.60 9.71 -20.54
N TYR A 334 2.43 8.39 -20.45
CA TYR A 334 3.33 7.49 -19.73
C TYR A 334 4.37 6.80 -20.64
N GLY A 335 4.16 6.78 -21.95
CA GLY A 335 5.02 6.11 -22.90
C GLY A 335 6.48 6.62 -22.99
N ARG A 336 6.79 7.75 -22.38
CA ARG A 336 8.18 8.24 -22.30
C ARG A 336 8.98 7.70 -21.11
N PHE A 337 8.34 7.16 -20.07
CA PHE A 337 9.03 6.65 -18.88
C PHE A 337 9.40 5.16 -18.98
N PHE A 338 8.72 4.39 -19.83
CA PHE A 338 8.90 2.93 -19.90
C PHE A 338 9.70 2.45 -21.12
N LYS A 339 10.31 3.34 -21.87
CA LYS A 339 10.91 2.98 -23.17
C LYS A 339 12.11 2.03 -23.12
N TYR A 340 12.73 1.80 -21.98
CA TYR A 340 13.82 0.83 -21.81
C TYR A 340 14.01 0.48 -20.33
N ILE A 341 13.18 -0.36 -19.74
CA ILE A 341 13.57 -1.10 -18.56
C ILE A 341 13.98 -2.49 -19.01
N ASN A 342 15.26 -2.66 -19.33
CA ASN A 342 15.87 -3.97 -19.33
C ASN A 342 15.92 -4.43 -17.88
N THR A 343 15.00 -5.29 -17.47
CA THR A 343 15.09 -5.95 -16.17
C THR A 343 15.99 -7.17 -16.32
N GLU A 344 17.23 -7.02 -15.87
CA GLU A 344 18.14 -8.15 -15.68
C GLU A 344 17.66 -8.92 -14.44
N ARG A 345 17.23 -10.17 -14.63
CA ARG A 345 16.93 -11.07 -13.52
C ARG A 345 18.07 -12.06 -13.40
N ILE A 346 18.68 -12.08 -12.22
CA ILE A 346 19.77 -13.00 -11.87
C ILE A 346 19.15 -14.12 -11.02
N ALA A 347 19.38 -15.36 -11.40
CA ALA A 347 19.02 -16.53 -10.61
C ALA A 347 20.23 -17.45 -10.52
N THR A 348 20.40 -18.12 -9.39
CA THR A 348 21.34 -19.25 -9.24
C THR A 348 20.58 -20.56 -9.50
N VAL A 349 21.13 -21.43 -10.30
CA VAL A 349 20.60 -22.76 -10.63
C VAL A 349 21.30 -23.83 -9.79
#